data_0de37e0f0771ba93480e56d9c9536479
#
_entry.id   0de37e0f0771ba93480e56d9c9536479
#
_cell.length_a   1.000
_cell.length_b   1.000
_cell.length_c   1.000
_cell.angle_alpha   90.00
_cell.angle_beta   90.00
_cell.angle_gamma   90.00
#
_symmetry.space_group_name_H-M   'P 1'
#
loop_
_entity.id
_entity.type
_entity.pdbx_description
1 polymer ?
#
loop_
_entity_poly.entity_id
_entity_poly.type
_entity_poly.pdbx_seq_one_letter_code
_entity_poly.pdbx_strand_id
1 'polypeptide(L)'
;MLLQLFAYFTGDVDLCKHYEIDLRKGLFLTGKTGVGKTCHMKLVRQFMGYRDRFKVKTCQALALEYMDTGSQVIMQYGRNYVEYVDHNTINQSYCFDDLGAEDEVKHYGTSTNVLGQIILMRYELFINRKVLTHFTSNLTAPQIEKCYGDRVRSRLREMCNWIEYKSTSIDKRK
;
A
#
# COMPACT_ATOMS: atom_id res chain seq x y z
N MET A 1 -16.01 8.76 0.58
CA MET A 1 -14.60 8.42 0.84
C MET A 1 -14.28 8.32 2.31
N LEU A 2 -14.36 9.37 3.17
CA LEU A 2 -14.08 9.20 4.62
C LEU A 2 -14.96 8.12 5.26
N LEU A 3 -16.23 8.04 4.90
CA LEU A 3 -17.13 6.97 5.35
C LEU A 3 -16.68 5.59 4.87
N GLN A 4 -16.10 5.47 3.68
CA GLN A 4 -15.54 4.22 3.17
C GLN A 4 -14.33 3.76 4.00
N LEU A 5 -13.42 4.69 4.33
CA LEU A 5 -12.29 4.40 5.22
C LEU A 5 -12.78 4.03 6.62
N PHE A 6 -13.73 4.79 7.16
CA PHE A 6 -14.34 4.49 8.45
C PHE A 6 -14.95 3.09 8.45
N ALA A 7 -15.81 2.76 7.48
CA ALA A 7 -16.42 1.43 7.35
C ALA A 7 -15.37 0.31 7.33
N TYR A 8 -14.31 0.48 6.53
CA TYR A 8 -13.24 -0.50 6.42
C TYR A 8 -12.50 -0.72 7.74
N PHE A 9 -12.06 0.35 8.41
CA PHE A 9 -11.24 0.24 9.63
C PHE A 9 -12.04 -0.07 10.91
N THR A 10 -13.35 0.18 10.91
CA THR A 10 -14.25 -0.27 11.99
C THR A 10 -14.77 -1.68 11.77
N GLY A 11 -14.59 -2.24 10.56
CA GLY A 11 -15.15 -3.54 10.20
C GLY A 11 -16.68 -3.54 10.09
N ASP A 12 -17.29 -2.38 9.80
CA ASP A 12 -18.75 -2.26 9.63
C ASP A 12 -19.19 -2.97 8.35
N VAL A 13 -19.77 -4.15 8.53
CA VAL A 13 -20.13 -5.06 7.43
C VAL A 13 -21.21 -4.45 6.52
N ASP A 14 -22.16 -3.71 7.08
CA ASP A 14 -23.28 -3.15 6.31
C ASP A 14 -22.81 -1.97 5.47
N LEU A 15 -22.00 -1.08 6.05
CA LEU A 15 -21.38 0.01 5.31
C LEU A 15 -20.38 -0.52 4.27
N CYS A 16 -19.61 -1.56 4.59
CA CYS A 16 -18.70 -2.17 3.62
C CYS A 16 -19.45 -2.77 2.43
N LYS A 17 -20.59 -3.45 2.66
CA LYS A 17 -21.46 -3.92 1.57
C LYS A 17 -22.01 -2.77 0.74
N HIS A 18 -22.47 -1.70 1.39
CA HIS A 18 -23.00 -0.53 0.69
C HIS A 18 -21.96 0.12 -0.24
N TYR A 19 -20.68 0.11 0.15
CA TYR A 19 -19.59 0.69 -0.61
C TYR A 19 -18.79 -0.32 -1.45
N GLU A 20 -19.24 -1.58 -1.52
CA GLU A 20 -18.55 -2.67 -2.25
C GLU A 20 -17.09 -2.88 -1.78
N ILE A 21 -16.86 -2.76 -0.48
CA ILE A 21 -15.55 -2.94 0.16
C ILE A 21 -15.41 -4.36 0.70
N ASP A 22 -14.39 -5.08 0.29
CA ASP A 22 -14.02 -6.38 0.84
C ASP A 22 -13.01 -6.21 1.97
N LEU A 23 -13.41 -6.52 3.20
CA LEU A 23 -12.57 -6.43 4.39
C LEU A 23 -11.33 -7.37 4.36
N ARG A 24 -11.34 -8.37 3.47
CA ARG A 24 -10.21 -9.28 3.27
C ARG A 24 -9.14 -8.73 2.34
N LYS A 25 -9.35 -7.57 1.73
CA LYS A 25 -8.43 -6.88 0.84
C LYS A 25 -7.83 -5.65 1.51
N GLY A 26 -6.63 -5.27 1.10
CA GLY A 26 -6.06 -3.98 1.47
C GLY A 26 -6.79 -2.80 0.83
N LEU A 27 -6.23 -1.60 0.99
CA LEU A 27 -6.75 -0.38 0.37
C LEU A 27 -5.74 0.18 -0.63
N PHE A 28 -6.22 0.65 -1.77
CA PHE A 28 -5.46 1.45 -2.73
C PHE A 28 -6.14 2.82 -2.87
N LEU A 29 -5.54 3.84 -2.24
CA LEU A 29 -6.07 5.22 -2.30
C LEU A 29 -5.41 5.96 -3.45
N THR A 30 -6.20 6.39 -4.43
CA THR A 30 -5.70 7.16 -5.59
C THR A 30 -6.35 8.53 -5.69
N GLY A 31 -5.67 9.47 -6.32
CA GLY A 31 -6.15 10.83 -6.54
C GLY A 31 -5.04 11.86 -6.53
N LYS A 32 -5.37 13.11 -6.86
CA LYS A 32 -4.42 14.22 -6.99
C LYS A 32 -3.56 14.42 -5.72
N THR A 33 -2.41 15.04 -5.89
CA THR A 33 -1.56 15.49 -4.79
C THR A 33 -2.33 16.47 -3.89
N GLY A 34 -2.10 16.42 -2.58
CA GLY A 34 -2.69 17.37 -1.62
C GLY A 34 -4.09 17.00 -1.11
N VAL A 35 -4.78 15.98 -1.67
CA VAL A 35 -6.14 15.60 -1.23
C VAL A 35 -6.20 14.88 0.12
N GLY A 36 -5.05 14.57 0.75
CA GLY A 36 -4.98 14.02 2.10
C GLY A 36 -4.88 12.49 2.20
N LYS A 37 -4.52 11.75 1.13
CA LYS A 37 -4.38 10.29 1.13
C LYS A 37 -3.51 9.78 2.28
N THR A 38 -2.26 10.22 2.33
CA THR A 38 -1.28 9.89 3.38
C THR A 38 -1.78 10.26 4.78
N CYS A 39 -2.37 11.47 4.91
CA CYS A 39 -2.91 11.94 6.18
C CYS A 39 -4.02 11.01 6.69
N HIS A 40 -4.95 10.62 5.83
CA HIS A 40 -6.04 9.71 6.20
C HIS A 40 -5.50 8.33 6.61
N MET A 41 -4.54 7.77 5.89
CA MET A 41 -3.93 6.49 6.27
C MET A 41 -3.20 6.58 7.62
N LYS A 42 -2.46 7.65 7.87
CA LYS A 42 -1.80 7.88 9.17
C LYS A 42 -2.80 8.08 10.30
N LEU A 43 -3.90 8.78 10.04
CA LEU A 43 -4.94 9.04 11.03
C LEU A 43 -5.65 7.73 11.44
N VAL A 44 -6.16 6.96 10.48
CA VAL A 44 -6.89 5.72 10.79
C VAL A 44 -6.00 4.69 11.48
N ARG A 45 -4.71 4.63 11.14
CA ARG A 45 -3.72 3.79 11.82
C ARG A 45 -3.65 4.04 13.33
N GLN A 46 -3.89 5.27 13.81
CA GLN A 46 -3.86 5.59 15.24
C GLN A 46 -5.00 4.93 16.03
N PHE A 47 -6.12 4.66 15.38
CA PHE A 47 -7.28 4.01 15.99
C PHE A 47 -7.24 2.47 15.89
N MET A 48 -6.27 1.90 15.18
CA MET A 48 -6.10 0.45 15.08
C MET A 48 -5.43 -0.12 16.32
N GLY A 49 -5.83 -1.33 16.70
CA GLY A 49 -5.14 -2.12 17.71
C GLY A 49 -3.66 -2.34 17.33
N TYR A 50 -2.80 -2.47 18.33
CA TYR A 50 -1.34 -2.61 18.09
C TYR A 50 -1.00 -3.76 17.14
N ARG A 51 -1.69 -4.89 17.26
CA ARG A 51 -1.45 -6.10 16.44
C ARG A 51 -1.86 -5.95 14.97
N ASP A 52 -2.87 -5.10 14.70
CA ASP A 52 -3.42 -4.91 13.36
C ASP A 52 -2.80 -3.71 12.64
N ARG A 53 -1.95 -2.97 13.35
CA ARG A 53 -1.40 -1.71 12.91
C ARG A 53 -0.36 -1.90 11.80
N PHE A 54 -0.65 -1.40 10.59
CA PHE A 54 0.30 -1.42 9.49
C PHE A 54 1.44 -0.40 9.68
N LYS A 55 2.62 -0.69 9.13
CA LYS A 55 3.74 0.26 9.04
C LYS A 55 3.60 1.10 7.77
N VAL A 56 3.78 2.42 7.89
CA VAL A 56 3.79 3.33 6.73
C VAL A 56 5.23 3.49 6.27
N LYS A 57 5.45 3.25 4.98
CA LYS A 57 6.76 3.41 4.33
C LYS A 57 6.57 4.14 3.00
N THR A 58 7.29 5.23 2.76
CA THR A 58 7.22 5.92 1.47
C THR A 58 7.96 5.13 0.40
N CYS A 59 7.41 5.10 -0.82
CA CYS A 59 8.06 4.39 -1.94
C CYS A 59 9.43 5.01 -2.26
N GLN A 60 9.56 6.34 -2.14
CA GLN A 60 10.86 7.02 -2.29
C GLN A 60 11.90 6.52 -1.28
N ALA A 61 11.52 6.33 0.01
CA ALA A 61 12.46 5.82 1.01
C ALA A 61 12.91 4.39 0.70
N LEU A 62 12.02 3.55 0.14
CA LEU A 62 12.37 2.20 -0.30
C LEU A 62 13.35 2.22 -1.48
N ALA A 63 13.15 3.14 -2.41
CA ALA A 63 14.06 3.32 -3.53
C ALA A 63 15.46 3.71 -3.05
N LEU A 64 15.57 4.62 -2.09
CA LEU A 64 16.84 5.02 -1.48
C LEU A 64 17.51 3.87 -0.70
N GLU A 65 16.74 3.15 0.12
CA GLU A 65 17.25 1.96 0.83
C GLU A 65 17.78 0.90 -0.15
N TYR A 66 17.12 0.73 -1.31
CA TYR A 66 17.60 -0.20 -2.33
C TYR A 66 18.94 0.23 -2.93
N MET A 67 19.20 1.52 -3.07
CA MET A 67 20.51 1.99 -3.53
C MET A 67 21.64 1.60 -2.56
N ASP A 68 21.34 1.57 -1.27
CA ASP A 68 22.32 1.24 -0.22
C ASP A 68 22.49 -0.28 -0.03
N THR A 69 21.37 -1.02 0.03
CA THR A 69 21.37 -2.43 0.49
C THR A 69 20.93 -3.43 -0.59
N GLY A 70 20.56 -2.95 -1.78
CA GLY A 70 20.20 -3.80 -2.92
C GLY A 70 18.99 -4.69 -2.67
N SER A 71 19.07 -5.95 -3.11
CA SER A 71 17.96 -6.91 -3.05
C SER A 71 17.45 -7.21 -1.63
N GLN A 72 18.20 -6.86 -0.59
CA GLN A 72 17.77 -7.04 0.79
C GLN A 72 16.47 -6.28 1.08
N VAL A 73 16.28 -5.08 0.51
CA VAL A 73 15.04 -4.30 0.64
C VAL A 73 13.85 -5.06 0.08
N ILE A 74 14.00 -5.65 -1.11
CA ILE A 74 12.93 -6.43 -1.74
C ILE A 74 12.53 -7.60 -0.84
N MET A 75 13.51 -8.29 -0.26
CA MET A 75 13.27 -9.41 0.64
C MET A 75 12.60 -8.96 1.95
N GLN A 76 13.08 -7.86 2.54
CA GLN A 76 12.58 -7.33 3.80
C GLN A 76 11.12 -6.88 3.70
N TYR A 77 10.75 -6.15 2.65
CA TYR A 77 9.39 -5.60 2.52
C TYR A 77 8.45 -6.50 1.70
N GLY A 78 8.98 -7.31 0.81
CA GLY A 78 8.22 -8.26 0.00
C GLY A 78 7.94 -9.58 0.71
N ARG A 79 8.88 -10.09 1.49
CA ARG A 79 8.70 -11.29 2.31
C ARG A 79 8.17 -10.95 3.69
N ASN A 80 7.74 -11.99 4.38
CA ASN A 80 7.20 -11.90 5.71
C ASN A 80 8.27 -11.42 6.69
N TYR A 81 8.21 -10.16 7.10
CA TYR A 81 8.86 -9.75 8.33
C TYR A 81 7.94 -10.16 9.48
N VAL A 82 8.39 -11.15 10.22
CA VAL A 82 7.69 -11.65 11.40
C VAL A 82 8.16 -10.83 12.58
N GLU A 83 7.26 -10.05 13.17
CA GLU A 83 7.52 -9.38 14.44
C GLU A 83 7.05 -10.29 15.58
N TYR A 84 7.91 -10.51 16.56
CA TYR A 84 7.54 -11.24 17.77
C TYR A 84 6.89 -10.26 18.75
N VAL A 85 5.60 -10.44 19.00
CA VAL A 85 4.85 -9.65 19.97
C VAL A 85 4.17 -10.60 20.93
N ASP A 86 4.47 -10.50 22.23
CA ASP A 86 3.86 -11.31 23.28
C ASP A 86 3.90 -12.83 22.97
N HIS A 87 5.06 -13.35 22.60
CA HIS A 87 5.28 -14.76 22.21
C HIS A 87 4.52 -15.22 20.96
N ASN A 88 3.84 -14.33 20.26
CA ASN A 88 3.17 -14.62 18.99
C ASN A 88 3.88 -13.97 17.81
N THR A 89 3.88 -14.67 16.68
CA THR A 89 4.38 -14.14 15.42
C THR A 89 3.28 -13.36 14.69
N ILE A 90 3.52 -12.08 14.43
CA ILE A 90 2.58 -11.22 13.68
C ILE A 90 3.15 -10.98 12.28
N ASN A 91 2.33 -11.25 11.27
CA ASN A 91 2.67 -10.88 9.90
C ASN A 91 2.55 -9.35 9.73
N GLN A 92 3.66 -8.68 9.45
CA GLN A 92 3.67 -7.24 9.33
C GLN A 92 2.91 -6.75 8.08
N SER A 93 1.83 -6.01 8.30
CA SER A 93 1.13 -5.26 7.25
C SER A 93 1.84 -3.93 6.97
N TYR A 94 1.80 -3.49 5.71
CA TYR A 94 2.39 -2.23 5.27
C TYR A 94 1.37 -1.35 4.55
N CYS A 95 1.60 -0.03 4.62
CA CYS A 95 1.07 0.95 3.70
C CYS A 95 2.24 1.57 2.94
N PHE A 96 2.37 1.25 1.67
CA PHE A 96 3.34 1.88 0.79
C PHE A 96 2.77 3.19 0.26
N ASP A 97 3.38 4.29 0.70
CA ASP A 97 2.88 5.63 0.49
C ASP A 97 3.54 6.29 -0.72
N ASP A 98 2.72 6.99 -1.51
CA ASP A 98 3.09 7.67 -2.75
C ASP A 98 3.73 6.74 -3.80
N LEU A 99 3.08 5.59 -4.10
CA LEU A 99 3.48 4.68 -5.16
C LEU A 99 3.49 5.41 -6.52
N GLY A 100 4.62 5.33 -7.21
CA GLY A 100 4.89 6.02 -8.47
C GLY A 100 5.54 7.39 -8.31
N ALA A 101 5.91 7.79 -7.08
CA ALA A 101 6.71 8.98 -6.82
C ALA A 101 8.21 8.69 -6.72
N GLU A 102 8.58 7.41 -6.67
CA GLU A 102 9.97 6.98 -6.68
C GLU A 102 10.58 7.09 -8.08
N ASP A 103 11.83 7.53 -8.15
CA ASP A 103 12.61 7.50 -9.38
C ASP A 103 13.06 6.06 -9.71
N GLU A 104 13.33 5.80 -10.99
CA GLU A 104 14.00 4.56 -11.38
C GLU A 104 15.39 4.49 -10.72
N VAL A 105 15.58 3.50 -9.87
CA VAL A 105 16.83 3.32 -9.15
C VAL A 105 17.67 2.21 -9.75
N LYS A 106 19.00 2.46 -9.78
CA LYS A 106 19.99 1.49 -10.23
C LYS A 106 20.84 1.08 -9.04
N HIS A 107 21.08 -0.21 -8.92
CA HIS A 107 22.05 -0.76 -7.98
C HIS A 107 23.10 -1.54 -8.77
N TYR A 108 24.36 -1.16 -8.67
CA TYR A 108 25.47 -1.71 -9.45
C TYR A 108 25.19 -1.79 -10.97
N GLY A 109 24.59 -0.74 -11.54
CA GLY A 109 24.32 -0.64 -12.99
C GLY A 109 23.06 -1.38 -13.48
N THR A 110 22.38 -2.14 -12.63
CA THR A 110 21.14 -2.84 -12.99
C THR A 110 19.93 -2.01 -12.61
N SER A 111 19.12 -1.63 -13.60
CA SER A 111 17.82 -1.00 -13.36
C SER A 111 16.82 -2.05 -12.92
N THR A 112 16.19 -1.85 -11.77
CA THR A 112 15.21 -2.78 -11.21
C THR A 112 13.96 -2.03 -10.76
N ASN A 113 12.80 -2.54 -11.16
CA ASN A 113 11.53 -2.05 -10.63
C ASN A 113 11.30 -2.64 -9.22
N VAL A 114 11.89 -1.99 -8.21
CA VAL A 114 11.91 -2.44 -6.81
C VAL A 114 10.49 -2.60 -6.27
N LEU A 115 9.66 -1.58 -6.44
CA LEU A 115 8.27 -1.60 -5.94
C LEU A 115 7.43 -2.64 -6.66
N GLY A 116 7.62 -2.82 -7.96
CA GLY A 116 6.96 -3.87 -8.72
C GLY A 116 7.25 -5.26 -8.15
N GLN A 117 8.52 -5.55 -7.82
CA GLN A 117 8.90 -6.84 -7.20
C GLN A 117 8.33 -6.99 -5.79
N ILE A 118 8.39 -5.94 -4.95
CA ILE A 118 7.80 -5.95 -3.62
C ILE A 118 6.28 -6.25 -3.72
N ILE A 119 5.56 -5.59 -4.62
CA ILE A 119 4.13 -5.79 -4.82
C ILE A 119 3.80 -7.25 -5.19
N LEU A 120 4.57 -7.84 -6.11
CA LEU A 120 4.37 -9.24 -6.51
C LEU A 120 4.60 -10.21 -5.33
N MET A 121 5.61 -9.99 -4.52
CA MET A 121 5.87 -10.79 -3.32
C MET A 121 4.77 -10.59 -2.25
N ARG A 122 4.30 -9.35 -2.05
CA ARG A 122 3.18 -9.04 -1.14
C ARG A 122 1.87 -9.69 -1.61
N TYR A 123 1.66 -9.81 -2.91
CA TYR A 123 0.54 -10.56 -3.45
C TYR A 123 0.60 -12.05 -3.07
N GLU A 124 1.78 -12.70 -3.13
CA GLU A 124 1.94 -14.09 -2.66
C GLU A 124 1.60 -14.22 -1.16
N LEU A 125 1.99 -13.25 -0.33
CA LEU A 125 1.61 -13.22 1.08
C LEU A 125 0.09 -13.02 1.28
N PHE A 126 -0.54 -12.19 0.45
CA PHE A 126 -1.99 -12.00 0.47
C PHE A 126 -2.73 -13.31 0.14
N ILE A 127 -2.31 -14.03 -0.90
CA ILE A 127 -2.95 -15.29 -1.29
C ILE A 127 -2.75 -16.36 -0.23
N ASN A 128 -1.51 -16.57 0.22
CA ASN A 128 -1.14 -17.71 1.06
C ASN A 128 -1.39 -17.49 2.56
N ARG A 129 -1.32 -16.24 3.03
CA ARG A 129 -1.34 -15.91 4.46
C ARG A 129 -2.33 -14.80 4.84
N LYS A 130 -3.08 -14.28 3.88
CA LYS A 130 -4.04 -13.18 4.07
C LYS A 130 -3.42 -11.90 4.66
N VAL A 131 -2.13 -11.66 4.40
CA VAL A 131 -1.45 -10.45 4.86
C VAL A 131 -1.88 -9.27 4.01
N LEU A 132 -2.49 -8.29 4.65
CA LEU A 132 -2.98 -7.09 3.98
C LEU A 132 -1.83 -6.13 3.65
N THR A 133 -1.94 -5.46 2.53
CA THR A 133 -1.05 -4.38 2.12
C THR A 133 -1.88 -3.23 1.57
N HIS A 134 -1.57 -2.03 2.02
CA HIS A 134 -2.23 -0.81 1.58
C HIS A 134 -1.27 0.03 0.73
N PHE A 135 -1.85 0.86 -0.14
CA PHE A 135 -1.09 1.76 -1.00
C PHE A 135 -1.77 3.12 -1.08
N THR A 136 -0.97 4.16 -1.26
CA THR A 136 -1.45 5.45 -1.77
C THR A 136 -0.72 5.79 -3.05
N SER A 137 -1.37 6.47 -3.99
CA SER A 137 -0.75 6.87 -5.26
C SER A 137 -1.41 8.13 -5.82
N ASN A 138 -0.65 8.89 -6.59
CA ASN A 138 -1.17 9.95 -7.44
C ASN A 138 -1.49 9.44 -8.87
N LEU A 139 -1.09 8.21 -9.19
CA LEU A 139 -1.25 7.62 -10.51
C LEU A 139 -2.66 7.05 -10.69
N THR A 140 -3.14 7.13 -11.92
CA THR A 140 -4.34 6.43 -12.39
C THR A 140 -4.01 4.96 -12.71
N ALA A 141 -5.02 4.11 -12.87
CA ALA A 141 -4.82 2.70 -13.21
C ALA A 141 -4.01 2.47 -14.52
N PRO A 142 -4.21 3.23 -15.62
CA PRO A 142 -3.34 3.13 -16.80
C PRO A 142 -1.90 3.57 -16.55
N GLN A 143 -1.69 4.57 -15.70
CA GLN A 143 -0.34 5.02 -15.34
C GLN A 143 0.39 3.98 -14.48
N ILE A 144 -0.30 3.31 -13.55
CA ILE A 144 0.24 2.16 -12.80
C ILE A 144 0.70 1.06 -13.75
N GLU A 145 -0.11 0.72 -14.75
CA GLU A 145 0.26 -0.28 -15.77
C GLU A 145 1.51 0.13 -16.55
N LYS A 146 1.58 1.41 -16.95
CA LYS A 146 2.75 1.94 -17.66
C LYS A 146 4.03 1.89 -16.82
N CYS A 147 3.95 2.17 -15.51
CA CYS A 147 5.11 2.21 -14.61
C CYS A 147 5.55 0.82 -14.14
N TYR A 148 4.60 -0.07 -13.87
CA TYR A 148 4.86 -1.35 -13.19
C TYR A 148 4.51 -2.59 -14.01
N GLY A 149 3.84 -2.41 -15.16
CA GLY A 149 3.37 -3.48 -16.02
C GLY A 149 1.98 -4.02 -15.66
N ASP A 150 1.36 -4.71 -16.62
CA ASP A 150 0.02 -5.27 -16.50
C ASP A 150 -0.09 -6.27 -15.34
N ARG A 151 0.92 -7.12 -15.16
CA ARG A 151 0.94 -8.10 -14.07
C ARG A 151 0.80 -7.47 -12.70
N VAL A 152 1.54 -6.39 -12.41
CA VAL A 152 1.46 -5.68 -11.13
C VAL A 152 0.10 -5.02 -10.96
N ARG A 153 -0.41 -4.34 -12.01
CA ARG A 153 -1.74 -3.74 -12.00
C ARG A 153 -2.84 -4.77 -11.70
N SER A 154 -2.79 -5.94 -12.35
CA SER A 154 -3.75 -7.03 -12.11
C SER A 154 -3.73 -7.50 -10.65
N ARG A 155 -2.54 -7.69 -10.05
CA ARG A 155 -2.39 -8.10 -8.65
C ARG A 155 -2.88 -7.04 -7.66
N LEU A 156 -2.62 -5.77 -7.92
CA LEU A 156 -3.15 -4.67 -7.11
C LEU A 156 -4.68 -4.65 -7.10
N ARG A 157 -5.33 -4.90 -8.24
CA ARG A 157 -6.81 -4.99 -8.31
C ARG A 157 -7.37 -6.16 -7.52
N GLU A 158 -6.67 -7.28 -7.50
CA GLU A 158 -7.10 -8.47 -6.77
C GLU A 158 -6.93 -8.30 -5.25
N MET A 159 -5.80 -7.73 -4.80
CA MET A 159 -5.45 -7.64 -3.39
C MET A 159 -5.91 -6.36 -2.69
N CYS A 160 -6.45 -5.36 -3.41
CA CYS A 160 -6.87 -4.08 -2.83
C CYS A 160 -8.27 -3.66 -3.27
N ASN A 161 -8.97 -2.98 -2.36
CA ASN A 161 -10.11 -2.14 -2.67
C ASN A 161 -9.60 -0.79 -3.20
N TRP A 162 -10.03 -0.39 -4.38
CA TRP A 162 -9.64 0.88 -4.99
C TRP A 162 -10.59 1.98 -4.58
N ILE A 163 -10.06 3.00 -3.91
CA ILE A 163 -10.82 4.18 -3.47
C ILE A 163 -10.20 5.40 -4.13
N GLU A 164 -10.95 6.02 -5.03
CA GLU A 164 -10.52 7.20 -5.77
C GLU A 164 -11.05 8.48 -5.10
N TYR A 165 -10.14 9.44 -4.89
CA TYR A 165 -10.50 10.79 -4.47
C TYR A 165 -11.04 11.58 -5.66
N LYS A 166 -12.23 12.17 -5.51
CA LYS A 166 -12.86 12.96 -6.57
C LYS A 166 -11.89 14.04 -7.09
N SER A 167 -11.88 14.26 -8.39
CA SER A 167 -11.04 15.25 -9.06
C SER A 167 -11.29 16.69 -8.61
N THR A 168 -12.48 16.97 -8.03
CA THR A 168 -12.88 18.24 -7.44
C THR A 168 -12.35 18.47 -6.03
N SER A 169 -11.64 17.50 -5.43
CA SER A 169 -11.03 17.67 -4.10
C SER A 169 -9.95 18.74 -4.15
N ILE A 170 -10.10 19.76 -3.28
CA ILE A 170 -9.18 20.90 -3.16
C ILE A 170 -7.88 20.41 -2.50
N ASP A 171 -6.74 20.98 -2.92
CA ASP A 171 -5.47 20.81 -2.22
C ASP A 171 -5.58 21.38 -0.80
N LYS A 172 -5.44 20.52 0.21
CA LYS A 172 -5.58 20.86 1.64
C LYS A 172 -4.28 21.37 2.27
N ARG A 173 -3.22 21.52 1.48
CA ARG A 173 -1.91 22.04 1.94
C ARG A 173 -1.83 23.56 1.91
N LYS A 174 -2.87 24.24 1.41
CA LYS A 174 -2.99 25.71 1.37
C LYS A 174 -3.73 26.22 2.58
#